data_4eb619010af8b08a6fffecc588275e7a
#
_entry.id   4eb619010af8b08a6fffecc588275e7a
#
_cell.length_a   1.000
_cell.length_b   1.000
_cell.length_c   1.000
_cell.angle_alpha   90.00
_cell.angle_beta   90.00
_cell.angle_gamma   90.00
#
_symmetry.space_group_name_H-M   'P 1'
#
loop_
_entity.id
_entity.type
_entity.pdbx_description
1 polymer ?
#
loop_
_entity_poly.entity_id
_entity_poly.type
_entity_poly.pdbx_seq_one_letter_code
_entity_poly.pdbx_strand_id
1 'polypeptide(L)'
;MAIINHESGYDWLARPERTKLFKVIPWKRKSSSLGYSQAVEDTWETYKRSTGKKYVTRVLFKDSSDFIGWYVDQTYKKMKVPKNNYYRQYLYYYNGWTKKKRPESYSLAKTVSKTAKKYRSQIKRCQSKLNRNKYIIF
;
A
#
# COMPACT_ATOMS: atom_id res chain seq x y z
N MET A 1 0.08 0.73 6.53
CA MET A 1 1.21 0.03 7.22
C MET A 1 1.50 -1.34 6.62
N ALA A 2 0.59 -2.35 6.64
CA ALA A 2 0.88 -3.70 6.13
C ALA A 2 1.24 -3.74 4.63
N ILE A 3 0.58 -2.94 3.81
CA ILE A 3 0.91 -2.78 2.39
C ILE A 3 2.33 -2.20 2.25
N ILE A 4 2.65 -1.09 2.93
CA ILE A 4 3.98 -0.48 2.89
C ILE A 4 5.07 -1.47 3.32
N ASN A 5 4.81 -2.22 4.41
CA ASN A 5 5.74 -3.24 4.87
C ASN A 5 6.04 -4.29 3.79
N HIS A 6 5.02 -4.71 3.04
CA HIS A 6 5.17 -5.71 1.99
C HIS A 6 5.77 -5.15 0.70
N GLU A 7 5.35 -3.95 0.29
CA GLU A 7 5.73 -3.36 -1.00
C GLU A 7 7.17 -2.82 -1.00
N SER A 8 7.62 -2.25 0.10
CA SER A 8 8.92 -1.56 0.16
C SER A 8 9.78 -1.91 1.38
N GLY A 9 9.25 -2.68 2.36
CA GLY A 9 9.96 -2.87 3.64
C GLY A 9 10.22 -1.57 4.40
N TYR A 10 9.41 -0.54 4.14
CA TYR A 10 9.61 0.84 4.61
C TYR A 10 10.80 1.58 3.96
N ASP A 11 11.33 1.09 2.84
CA ASP A 11 12.31 1.83 2.05
C ASP A 11 11.61 2.93 1.23
N TRP A 12 12.01 4.17 1.44
CA TRP A 12 11.45 5.35 0.76
C TRP A 12 11.88 5.49 -0.69
N LEU A 13 13.01 4.89 -1.07
CA LEU A 13 13.53 4.87 -2.44
C LEU A 13 13.34 3.53 -3.15
N ALA A 14 12.59 2.60 -2.56
CA ALA A 14 12.33 1.30 -3.18
C ALA A 14 11.89 1.46 -4.63
N ARG A 15 12.57 0.75 -5.52
CA ARG A 15 12.30 0.74 -6.97
C ARG A 15 12.48 -0.67 -7.53
N PRO A 16 11.71 -1.05 -8.58
CA PRO A 16 11.95 -2.30 -9.29
C PRO A 16 13.37 -2.34 -9.88
N GLU A 17 13.92 -3.52 -9.89
CA GLU A 17 15.20 -3.76 -10.56
C GLU A 17 15.14 -3.39 -12.04
N ARG A 18 16.26 -2.90 -12.58
CA ARG A 18 16.41 -2.66 -14.01
C ARG A 18 16.61 -4.00 -14.74
N THR A 19 15.97 -4.17 -15.88
CA THR A 19 16.34 -5.23 -16.81
C THR A 19 17.75 -4.96 -17.33
N LYS A 20 18.52 -6.02 -17.57
CA LYS A 20 19.87 -5.90 -18.13
C LYS A 20 19.82 -6.18 -19.63
N LEU A 21 20.30 -5.23 -20.45
CA LEU A 21 20.56 -5.45 -21.86
C LEU A 21 21.90 -6.21 -21.97
N PHE A 22 21.94 -7.28 -22.73
CA PHE A 22 23.11 -8.17 -22.86
C PHE A 22 23.67 -8.69 -21.52
N LYS A 23 22.78 -8.86 -20.49
CA LYS A 23 23.12 -9.32 -19.13
C LYS A 23 24.05 -8.38 -18.33
N VAL A 24 24.55 -7.29 -18.90
CA VAL A 24 25.56 -6.42 -18.30
C VAL A 24 25.07 -4.97 -18.16
N ILE A 25 24.44 -4.40 -19.16
CA ILE A 25 24.06 -2.97 -19.19
C ILE A 25 22.69 -2.78 -18.54
N PRO A 26 22.55 -1.95 -17.47
CA PRO A 26 21.26 -1.61 -16.89
C PRO A 26 20.39 -0.89 -17.93
N TRP A 27 19.27 -1.50 -18.33
CA TRP A 27 18.42 -0.96 -19.38
C TRP A 27 17.14 -0.33 -18.78
N LYS A 28 16.01 -0.89 -19.05
CA LYS A 28 14.70 -0.33 -18.67
C LYS A 28 14.18 -0.93 -17.35
N ARG A 29 13.47 -0.16 -16.52
CA ARG A 29 12.75 -0.70 -15.36
C ARG A 29 11.49 -1.43 -15.82
N LYS A 30 11.16 -2.53 -15.17
CA LYS A 30 9.94 -3.32 -15.46
C LYS A 30 8.65 -2.55 -15.12
N SER A 31 8.72 -1.57 -14.22
CA SER A 31 7.59 -0.78 -13.74
C SER A 31 8.05 0.61 -13.34
N SER A 32 7.15 1.59 -13.39
CA SER A 32 7.33 2.95 -12.86
C SER A 32 7.06 3.05 -11.35
N SER A 33 6.89 1.92 -10.66
CA SER A 33 6.63 1.93 -9.21
C SER A 33 7.77 2.54 -8.41
N LEU A 34 7.43 3.27 -7.35
CA LEU A 34 8.38 4.04 -6.55
C LEU A 34 7.92 4.18 -5.10
N GLY A 35 8.90 4.15 -4.18
CA GLY A 35 8.75 4.57 -2.80
C GLY A 35 7.93 3.62 -1.94
N TYR A 36 7.44 4.12 -0.85
CA TYR A 36 6.76 3.34 0.19
C TYR A 36 5.57 2.50 -0.28
N SER A 37 4.76 3.04 -1.18
CA SER A 37 3.54 2.37 -1.68
C SER A 37 3.76 1.55 -2.93
N GLN A 38 4.93 1.63 -3.58
CA GLN A 38 5.19 1.05 -4.91
C GLN A 38 4.11 1.41 -5.94
N ALA A 39 3.50 2.60 -5.77
CA ALA A 39 2.52 3.11 -6.73
C ALA A 39 3.17 3.35 -8.10
N VAL A 40 2.53 2.86 -9.15
CA VAL A 40 2.92 3.18 -10.53
C VAL A 40 2.48 4.59 -10.90
N GLU A 41 3.18 5.22 -11.85
CA GLU A 41 2.98 6.62 -12.23
C GLU A 41 1.53 6.94 -12.56
N ASP A 42 0.91 6.19 -13.45
CA ASP A 42 -0.46 6.45 -13.91
C ASP A 42 -1.49 6.42 -12.78
N THR A 43 -1.32 5.49 -11.83
CA THR A 43 -2.22 5.39 -10.67
C THR A 43 -1.98 6.55 -9.70
N TRP A 44 -0.72 6.97 -9.54
CA TRP A 44 -0.37 8.12 -8.71
C TRP A 44 -0.93 9.42 -9.28
N GLU A 45 -0.82 9.64 -10.58
CA GLU A 45 -1.41 10.82 -11.24
C GLU A 45 -2.95 10.81 -11.16
N THR A 46 -3.58 9.64 -11.24
CA THR A 46 -5.02 9.51 -11.03
C THR A 46 -5.41 9.89 -9.60
N TYR A 47 -4.63 9.49 -8.60
CA TYR A 47 -4.83 9.91 -7.21
C TYR A 47 -4.70 11.43 -7.05
N LYS A 48 -3.65 12.03 -7.59
CA LYS A 48 -3.45 13.49 -7.53
C LYS A 48 -4.64 14.24 -8.13
N ARG A 49 -5.05 13.85 -9.33
CA ARG A 49 -6.20 14.49 -10.03
C ARG A 49 -7.50 14.33 -9.26
N SER A 50 -7.79 13.13 -8.74
CA SER A 50 -9.05 12.86 -8.04
C SER A 50 -9.16 13.50 -6.66
N THR A 51 -8.04 13.86 -6.05
CA THR A 51 -7.98 14.47 -4.70
C THR A 51 -7.62 15.96 -4.72
N GLY A 52 -7.27 16.52 -5.88
CA GLY A 52 -6.78 17.89 -6.00
C GLY A 52 -5.38 18.14 -5.40
N LYS A 53 -4.67 17.09 -4.99
CA LYS A 53 -3.36 17.18 -4.34
C LYS A 53 -2.25 17.33 -5.38
N LYS A 54 -1.67 18.53 -5.48
CA LYS A 54 -0.62 18.84 -6.47
C LYS A 54 0.79 18.51 -5.97
N TYR A 55 1.09 18.81 -4.70
CA TYR A 55 2.45 18.75 -4.12
C TYR A 55 2.63 17.52 -3.22
N VAL A 56 2.35 16.33 -3.75
CA VAL A 56 2.53 15.06 -3.05
C VAL A 56 3.54 14.19 -3.77
N THR A 57 4.31 13.40 -3.01
CA THR A 57 5.36 12.55 -3.56
C THR A 57 5.30 11.13 -3.02
N ARG A 58 5.66 10.16 -3.88
CA ARG A 58 5.67 8.73 -3.53
C ARG A 58 6.75 8.34 -2.50
N VAL A 59 7.72 9.22 -2.25
CA VAL A 59 8.83 8.99 -1.32
C VAL A 59 8.56 9.50 0.10
N LEU A 60 7.49 10.26 0.31
CA LEU A 60 7.07 10.64 1.66
C LEU A 60 6.06 9.65 2.22
N PHE A 61 6.32 9.18 3.44
CA PHE A 61 5.47 8.22 4.15
C PHE A 61 4.02 8.69 4.30
N LYS A 62 3.84 9.98 4.65
CA LYS A 62 2.54 10.62 4.78
C LYS A 62 1.74 10.51 3.48
N ASP A 63 2.34 10.90 2.37
CA ASP A 63 1.66 10.93 1.06
C ASP A 63 1.37 9.53 0.54
N SER A 64 2.31 8.60 0.71
CA SER A 64 2.13 7.19 0.37
C SER A 64 1.05 6.51 1.22
N SER A 65 0.95 6.86 2.51
CA SER A 65 -0.09 6.33 3.40
C SER A 65 -1.47 6.85 3.00
N ASP A 66 -1.58 8.13 2.65
CA ASP A 66 -2.81 8.75 2.17
C ASP A 66 -3.25 8.15 0.81
N PHE A 67 -2.31 7.95 -0.11
CA PHE A 67 -2.55 7.24 -1.37
C PHE A 67 -3.13 5.84 -1.14
N ILE A 68 -2.56 5.06 -0.22
CA ILE A 68 -3.08 3.72 0.10
C ILE A 68 -4.50 3.81 0.65
N GLY A 69 -4.77 4.78 1.54
CA GLY A 69 -6.11 5.05 2.05
C GLY A 69 -7.12 5.35 0.94
N TRP A 70 -6.74 6.23 0.02
CA TRP A 70 -7.52 6.54 -1.18
C TRP A 70 -7.77 5.30 -2.05
N TYR A 71 -6.74 4.49 -2.29
CA TYR A 71 -6.86 3.29 -3.12
C TYR A 71 -7.83 2.25 -2.52
N VAL A 72 -7.77 2.06 -1.20
CA VAL A 72 -8.70 1.20 -0.43
C VAL A 72 -10.14 1.72 -0.55
N ASP A 73 -10.33 3.05 -0.48
CA ASP A 73 -11.64 3.67 -0.65
C ASP A 73 -12.17 3.51 -2.08
N GLN A 74 -11.34 3.71 -3.10
CA GLN A 74 -11.70 3.46 -4.49
C GLN A 74 -12.05 2.00 -4.74
N THR A 75 -11.32 1.07 -4.13
CA THR A 75 -11.62 -0.37 -4.22
C THR A 75 -12.97 -0.70 -3.59
N TYR A 76 -13.31 -0.08 -2.46
CA TYR A 76 -14.65 -0.20 -1.88
C TYR A 76 -15.73 0.33 -2.81
N LYS A 77 -15.55 1.53 -3.37
CA LYS A 77 -16.52 2.18 -4.25
C LYS A 77 -16.75 1.42 -5.55
N LYS A 78 -15.68 1.00 -6.22
CA LYS A 78 -15.71 0.35 -7.53
C LYS A 78 -16.06 -1.14 -7.47
N MET A 79 -15.46 -1.85 -6.51
CA MET A 79 -15.50 -3.32 -6.44
C MET A 79 -16.36 -3.86 -5.30
N LYS A 80 -16.97 -2.97 -4.51
CA LYS A 80 -17.80 -3.29 -3.33
C LYS A 80 -17.07 -4.18 -2.30
N VAL A 81 -15.74 -4.04 -2.20
CA VAL A 81 -14.92 -4.78 -1.24
C VAL A 81 -14.85 -4.01 0.08
N PRO A 82 -15.33 -4.55 1.20
CA PRO A 82 -15.25 -3.88 2.51
C PRO A 82 -13.81 -3.50 2.86
N LYS A 83 -13.62 -2.30 3.45
CA LYS A 83 -12.29 -1.75 3.81
C LYS A 83 -11.54 -2.63 4.82
N ASN A 84 -12.24 -3.40 5.63
CA ASN A 84 -11.68 -4.34 6.60
C ASN A 84 -11.40 -5.75 6.02
N ASN A 85 -11.75 -5.99 4.78
CA ASN A 85 -11.38 -7.22 4.08
C ASN A 85 -9.96 -7.08 3.49
N TYR A 86 -8.95 -7.14 4.34
CA TYR A 86 -7.54 -6.89 3.97
C TYR A 86 -7.04 -7.78 2.84
N TYR A 87 -7.50 -9.03 2.80
CA TYR A 87 -7.15 -9.98 1.76
C TYR A 87 -7.62 -9.53 0.37
N ARG A 88 -8.91 -9.25 0.23
CA ARG A 88 -9.47 -8.79 -1.05
C ARG A 88 -9.00 -7.39 -1.43
N GLN A 89 -8.80 -6.50 -0.46
CA GLN A 89 -8.25 -5.17 -0.69
C GLN A 89 -6.84 -5.27 -1.30
N TYR A 90 -5.98 -6.14 -0.78
CA TYR A 90 -4.64 -6.31 -1.32
C TYR A 90 -4.65 -7.00 -2.69
N LEU A 91 -5.55 -7.96 -2.96
CA LEU A 91 -5.68 -8.53 -4.30
C LEU A 91 -5.93 -7.47 -5.36
N TYR A 92 -6.77 -6.47 -5.08
CA TYR A 92 -7.00 -5.35 -5.99
C TYR A 92 -5.84 -4.35 -6.01
N TYR A 93 -5.16 -4.17 -4.90
CA TYR A 93 -3.97 -3.32 -4.86
C TYR A 93 -2.88 -3.85 -5.80
N TYR A 94 -2.60 -5.13 -5.73
CA TYR A 94 -1.57 -5.80 -6.53
C TYR A 94 -1.93 -5.92 -8.03
N ASN A 95 -3.19 -6.24 -8.34
CA ASN A 95 -3.62 -6.54 -9.72
C ASN A 95 -4.34 -5.38 -10.40
N GLY A 96 -4.60 -4.27 -9.71
CA GLY A 96 -5.54 -3.25 -10.18
C GLY A 96 -7.01 -3.70 -10.05
N TRP A 97 -7.92 -2.82 -10.48
CA TRP A 97 -9.39 -3.06 -10.43
C TRP A 97 -9.87 -3.95 -11.58
N THR A 98 -9.20 -5.07 -11.80
CA THR A 98 -9.55 -6.08 -12.81
C THR A 98 -10.13 -7.33 -12.16
N LYS A 99 -10.97 -8.08 -12.91
CA LYS A 99 -11.50 -9.38 -12.46
C LYS A 99 -10.41 -10.46 -12.46
N LYS A 100 -9.52 -10.44 -13.45
CA LYS A 100 -8.41 -11.40 -13.57
C LYS A 100 -7.34 -11.10 -12.53
N LYS A 101 -6.97 -12.10 -11.73
CA LYS A 101 -5.92 -12.00 -10.70
C LYS A 101 -4.76 -12.91 -11.06
N ARG A 102 -3.53 -12.45 -10.81
CA ARG A 102 -2.33 -13.25 -10.99
C ARG A 102 -2.24 -14.32 -9.90
N PRO A 103 -1.83 -15.55 -10.22
CA PRO A 103 -1.75 -16.64 -9.23
C PRO A 103 -0.93 -16.29 -7.99
N GLU A 104 0.22 -15.65 -8.18
CA GLU A 104 1.11 -15.25 -7.08
C GLU A 104 0.48 -14.25 -6.10
N SER A 105 -0.48 -13.43 -6.56
CA SER A 105 -1.14 -12.44 -5.72
C SER A 105 -1.95 -13.05 -4.57
N TYR A 106 -2.39 -14.30 -4.69
CA TYR A 106 -3.19 -14.94 -3.64
C TYR A 106 -2.37 -15.27 -2.39
N SER A 107 -1.14 -15.78 -2.55
CA SER A 107 -0.22 -16.03 -1.43
C SER A 107 0.21 -14.73 -0.75
N LEU A 108 0.54 -13.72 -1.55
CA LEU A 108 0.92 -12.38 -1.07
C LEU A 108 -0.23 -11.74 -0.28
N ALA A 109 -1.46 -11.82 -0.78
CA ALA A 109 -2.64 -11.30 -0.09
C ALA A 109 -2.90 -11.97 1.27
N LYS A 110 -2.62 -13.28 1.41
CA LYS A 110 -2.68 -13.98 2.70
C LYS A 110 -1.67 -13.38 3.68
N THR A 111 -0.41 -13.19 3.26
CA THR A 111 0.67 -12.63 4.07
C THR A 111 0.34 -11.20 4.53
N VAL A 112 -0.05 -10.33 3.60
CA VAL A 112 -0.42 -8.94 3.92
C VAL A 112 -1.64 -8.87 4.84
N SER A 113 -2.64 -9.72 4.62
CA SER A 113 -3.81 -9.80 5.50
C SER A 113 -3.45 -10.20 6.93
N LYS A 114 -2.55 -11.18 7.11
CA LYS A 114 -2.04 -11.59 8.44
C LYS A 114 -1.32 -10.42 9.14
N THR A 115 -0.45 -9.73 8.42
CA THR A 115 0.28 -8.55 8.93
C THR A 115 -0.67 -7.41 9.30
N ALA A 116 -1.68 -7.14 8.47
CA ALA A 116 -2.69 -6.12 8.76
C ALA A 116 -3.50 -6.42 10.03
N LYS A 117 -3.90 -7.68 10.23
CA LYS A 117 -4.57 -8.11 11.48
C LYS A 117 -3.67 -7.93 12.71
N LYS A 118 -2.38 -8.29 12.59
CA LYS A 118 -1.39 -8.08 13.67
C LYS A 118 -1.28 -6.60 14.02
N TYR A 119 -1.10 -5.71 13.05
CA TYR A 119 -1.00 -4.28 13.29
C TYR A 119 -2.27 -3.68 13.90
N ARG A 120 -3.45 -4.10 13.42
CA ARG A 120 -4.72 -3.69 14.03
C ARG A 120 -4.82 -4.09 15.50
N SER A 121 -4.40 -5.31 15.84
CA SER A 121 -4.38 -5.79 17.22
C SER A 121 -3.42 -4.98 18.10
N GLN A 122 -2.24 -4.63 17.57
CA GLN A 122 -1.25 -3.79 18.27
C GLN A 122 -1.80 -2.39 18.54
N ILE A 123 -2.40 -1.75 17.52
CA ILE A 123 -3.02 -0.41 17.67
C ILE A 123 -4.10 -0.43 18.73
N LYS A 124 -5.00 -1.42 18.72
CA LYS A 124 -6.05 -1.55 19.74
C LYS A 124 -5.48 -1.67 21.16
N ARG A 125 -4.41 -2.46 21.34
CA ARG A 125 -3.71 -2.59 22.63
C ARG A 125 -3.08 -1.27 23.08
N CYS A 126 -2.44 -0.53 22.18
CA CYS A 126 -1.87 0.77 22.48
C CYS A 126 -2.96 1.79 22.88
N GLN A 127 -4.05 1.86 22.14
CA GLN A 127 -5.19 2.73 22.45
C GLN A 127 -5.80 2.42 23.83
N SER A 128 -5.98 1.13 24.14
CA SER A 128 -6.52 0.74 25.46
C SER A 128 -5.60 1.10 26.63
N LYS A 129 -4.28 1.02 26.41
CA LYS A 129 -3.28 1.46 27.40
C LYS A 129 -3.30 2.99 27.59
N LEU A 130 -3.34 3.74 26.50
CA LEU A 130 -3.42 5.21 26.53
C LEU A 130 -4.70 5.68 27.23
N ASN A 131 -5.82 5.07 26.94
CA ASN A 131 -7.08 5.41 27.61
C ASN A 131 -7.06 5.08 29.11
N ARG A 132 -6.45 3.97 29.54
CA ARG A 132 -6.26 3.67 30.98
C ARG A 132 -5.39 4.71 31.67
N ASN A 133 -4.29 5.11 31.05
CA ASN A 133 -3.37 6.09 31.63
C ASN A 133 -3.99 7.50 31.73
N LYS A 134 -4.98 7.83 30.90
CA LYS A 134 -5.73 9.09 30.99
C LYS A 134 -6.52 9.24 32.28
N TYR A 135 -6.87 8.13 32.93
CA TYR A 135 -7.61 8.12 34.22
C TYR A 135 -6.71 8.02 35.46
N ILE A 136 -5.39 7.94 35.28
CA ILE A 136 -4.40 7.83 36.37
C ILE A 136 -3.74 9.21 36.69
N ILE A 137 -4.02 10.24 35.88
CA ILE A 137 -3.41 11.59 36.00
C ILE A 137 -4.38 12.59 36.65
N PHE A 138 -5.29 12.12 37.49
CA PHE A 138 -6.11 12.99 38.38
C PHE A 138 -6.12 12.45 39.81
#